data_f87ee769e858de1dfeafc729464ec6f1
#
_entry.id   f87ee769e858de1dfeafc729464ec6f1
#
_cell.length_a   1.000
_cell.length_b   1.000
_cell.length_c   1.000
_cell.angle_alpha   90.00
_cell.angle_beta   90.00
_cell.angle_gamma   90.00
#
_symmetry.space_group_name_H-M   'P 1'
#
loop_
_entity.id
_entity.type
_entity.pdbx_description
1 polymer ?
#
loop_
_entity_poly.entity_id
_entity_poly.type
_entity_poly.pdbx_seq_one_letter_code
_entity_poly.pdbx_strand_id
1 'polypeptide(L)'
;ASSQVDLVAKQAFLVALSDKGETATEVAAFAAAFRKLSLDPGVEAWAPQAIDVCGTGGDGSSTFNISTAVSFIIAAEGVPVFKHGNRSITSKCGSADLIEGLGIRLDAPYEVLRESLKELNFCFFFAPAFHPAFKEIMPVRKALAEQKRRSIFNLLGPLINPGRPAYQLMGVFAQAWVEPIAGALDEIGLKAGLVAHCTPEEGLNLDELSCVGRNHVAGFGSFRGRLGDLTVEEAGLTNCSPDSLSGGNVDDISATERIKATIRQACLLYCCLLYT
;
A
#
# COMPACT_ATOMS: atom_id res chain seq x y z
N ALA A 1 -10.26 -6.21 18.08
CA ALA A 1 -11.44 -5.44 17.67
C ALA A 1 -12.73 -5.84 18.41
N SER A 2 -12.62 -6.45 19.61
CA SER A 2 -13.81 -6.78 20.42
C SER A 2 -14.32 -5.54 21.15
N SER A 3 -15.64 -5.31 21.15
CA SER A 3 -16.30 -4.29 21.97
C SER A 3 -16.27 -4.62 23.47
N GLN A 4 -16.01 -5.88 23.83
CA GLN A 4 -15.94 -6.36 25.22
C GLN A 4 -14.65 -5.99 25.95
N VAL A 5 -13.60 -5.59 25.22
CA VAL A 5 -12.32 -5.15 25.79
C VAL A 5 -12.33 -3.63 25.88
N ASP A 6 -12.01 -3.07 27.04
CA ASP A 6 -11.95 -1.62 27.22
C ASP A 6 -10.82 -0.96 26.43
N LEU A 7 -10.93 0.34 26.20
CA LEU A 7 -9.98 1.09 25.37
C LEU A 7 -8.59 1.18 26.00
N VAL A 8 -8.50 1.22 27.33
CA VAL A 8 -7.22 1.31 28.05
C VAL A 8 -6.43 0.02 27.88
N ALA A 9 -7.10 -1.14 28.03
CA ALA A 9 -6.48 -2.44 27.81
C ALA A 9 -6.04 -2.62 26.34
N LYS A 10 -6.88 -2.18 25.38
CA LYS A 10 -6.48 -2.19 23.95
C LYS A 10 -5.23 -1.34 23.70
N GLN A 11 -5.18 -0.13 24.28
CA GLN A 11 -4.04 0.77 24.13
C GLN A 11 -2.78 0.18 24.76
N ALA A 12 -2.87 -0.31 26.00
CA ALA A 12 -1.76 -0.91 26.72
C ALA A 12 -1.18 -2.10 25.95
N PHE A 13 -2.05 -2.96 25.40
CA PHE A 13 -1.65 -4.08 24.57
C PHE A 13 -0.88 -3.63 23.30
N LEU A 14 -1.40 -2.63 22.58
CA LEU A 14 -0.74 -2.15 21.34
C LEU A 14 0.59 -1.46 21.63
N VAL A 15 0.68 -0.75 22.76
CA VAL A 15 1.94 -0.15 23.24
C VAL A 15 2.96 -1.24 23.54
N ALA A 16 2.58 -2.24 24.34
CA ALA A 16 3.48 -3.34 24.70
C ALA A 16 3.94 -4.16 23.48
N LEU A 17 3.05 -4.38 22.51
CA LEU A 17 3.37 -5.06 21.25
C LEU A 17 4.39 -4.26 20.43
N SER A 18 4.17 -2.94 20.29
CA SER A 18 5.08 -2.06 19.58
C SER A 18 6.43 -1.91 20.28
N ASP A 19 6.44 -1.82 21.61
CA ASP A 19 7.68 -1.72 22.40
C ASP A 19 8.52 -3.01 22.34
N LYS A 20 7.86 -4.16 22.23
CA LYS A 20 8.51 -5.47 21.98
C LYS A 20 9.09 -5.56 20.56
N GLY A 21 8.47 -4.90 19.60
CA GLY A 21 8.66 -5.09 18.16
C GLY A 21 7.77 -6.22 17.62
N GLU A 22 7.01 -5.91 16.58
CA GLU A 22 6.12 -6.88 15.92
C GLU A 22 6.92 -7.85 15.05
N THR A 23 6.59 -9.12 15.11
CA THR A 23 7.17 -10.16 14.23
C THR A 23 6.34 -10.36 12.96
N ALA A 24 6.94 -10.92 11.90
CA ALA A 24 6.22 -11.27 10.67
C ALA A 24 4.97 -12.12 10.95
N THR A 25 5.11 -13.15 11.78
CA THR A 25 4.00 -14.05 12.16
C THR A 25 2.89 -13.31 12.92
N GLU A 26 3.22 -12.39 13.81
CA GLU A 26 2.20 -11.57 14.49
C GLU A 26 1.47 -10.65 13.50
N VAL A 27 2.21 -10.01 12.60
CA VAL A 27 1.61 -9.17 11.54
C VAL A 27 0.70 -10.01 10.66
N ALA A 28 1.13 -11.19 10.22
CA ALA A 28 0.32 -12.12 9.43
C ALA A 28 -0.95 -12.57 10.17
N ALA A 29 -0.83 -12.91 11.46
CA ALA A 29 -1.97 -13.32 12.30
C ALA A 29 -3.01 -12.18 12.44
N PHE A 30 -2.56 -10.95 12.67
CA PHE A 30 -3.45 -9.77 12.71
C PHE A 30 -4.12 -9.54 11.35
N ALA A 31 -3.36 -9.59 10.26
CA ALA A 31 -3.90 -9.43 8.93
C ALA A 31 -4.96 -10.50 8.61
N ALA A 32 -4.68 -11.77 8.91
CA ALA A 32 -5.62 -12.87 8.73
C ALA A 32 -6.92 -12.68 9.54
N ALA A 33 -6.80 -12.21 10.79
CA ALA A 33 -7.95 -11.92 11.64
C ALA A 33 -8.81 -10.78 11.07
N PHE A 34 -8.20 -9.68 10.62
CA PHE A 34 -8.91 -8.55 10.03
C PHE A 34 -9.51 -8.87 8.65
N ARG A 35 -8.85 -9.68 7.83
CA ARG A 35 -9.40 -10.21 6.58
C ARG A 35 -10.68 -11.03 6.80
N LYS A 36 -10.75 -11.84 7.88
CA LYS A 36 -11.96 -12.59 8.25
C LYS A 36 -13.12 -11.69 8.68
N LEU A 37 -12.82 -10.50 9.18
CA LEU A 37 -13.81 -9.52 9.65
C LEU A 37 -14.18 -8.50 8.56
N SER A 38 -13.52 -8.54 7.40
CA SER A 38 -13.86 -7.66 6.28
C SER A 38 -15.13 -8.11 5.58
N LEU A 39 -15.83 -7.15 5.00
CA LEU A 39 -16.95 -7.43 4.11
C LEU A 39 -16.41 -7.95 2.78
N ASP A 40 -17.10 -8.93 2.23
CA ASP A 40 -16.71 -9.57 0.99
C ASP A 40 -17.25 -8.77 -0.22
N PRO A 41 -16.39 -8.28 -1.13
CA PRO A 41 -16.82 -7.56 -2.33
C PRO A 41 -17.34 -8.48 -3.46
N GLY A 42 -17.19 -9.80 -3.36
CA GLY A 42 -17.60 -10.77 -4.38
C GLY A 42 -16.78 -10.68 -5.67
N VAL A 43 -15.45 -10.66 -5.55
CA VAL A 43 -14.50 -10.48 -6.67
C VAL A 43 -13.53 -11.65 -6.83
N GLU A 44 -13.86 -12.81 -6.30
CA GLU A 44 -13.01 -14.00 -6.23
C GLU A 44 -12.58 -14.49 -7.61
N ALA A 45 -13.41 -14.25 -8.63
CA ALA A 45 -13.11 -14.67 -10.01
C ALA A 45 -11.85 -13.97 -10.57
N TRP A 46 -11.56 -12.75 -10.14
CA TRP A 46 -10.39 -11.97 -10.57
C TRP A 46 -9.20 -12.09 -9.62
N ALA A 47 -9.44 -12.41 -8.34
CA ALA A 47 -8.42 -12.43 -7.29
C ALA A 47 -7.15 -13.25 -7.65
N PRO A 48 -7.22 -14.41 -8.34
CA PRO A 48 -6.03 -15.17 -8.70
C PRO A 48 -5.08 -14.50 -9.68
N GLN A 49 -5.50 -13.44 -10.36
CA GLN A 49 -4.71 -12.65 -11.32
C GLN A 49 -4.58 -11.20 -10.88
N ALA A 50 -5.27 -10.81 -9.81
CA ALA A 50 -5.32 -9.42 -9.38
C ALA A 50 -4.07 -9.02 -8.59
N ILE A 51 -3.72 -7.75 -8.73
CA ILE A 51 -2.65 -7.10 -7.96
C ILE A 51 -3.21 -5.95 -7.11
N ASP A 52 -2.63 -5.75 -5.91
CA ASP A 52 -2.73 -4.49 -5.17
C ASP A 52 -1.38 -3.77 -5.20
N VAL A 53 -1.43 -2.47 -5.43
CA VAL A 53 -0.25 -1.58 -5.36
C VAL A 53 -0.51 -0.53 -4.31
N CYS A 54 0.23 -0.56 -3.21
CA CYS A 54 -0.04 0.30 -2.07
C CYS A 54 1.21 0.52 -1.22
N GLY A 55 1.19 1.55 -0.39
CA GLY A 55 2.19 1.81 0.63
C GLY A 55 1.55 1.86 2.02
N THR A 56 2.38 1.76 3.05
CA THR A 56 1.95 1.96 4.44
C THR A 56 1.53 3.40 4.72
N GLY A 57 2.02 4.34 3.93
CA GLY A 57 1.96 5.75 4.24
C GLY A 57 2.85 6.15 5.41
N GLY A 58 2.86 7.44 5.73
CA GLY A 58 3.55 7.94 6.93
C GLY A 58 5.07 8.05 6.80
N ASP A 59 5.60 8.07 5.61
CA ASP A 59 7.00 8.30 5.27
C ASP A 59 7.41 9.79 5.40
N GLY A 60 6.43 10.70 5.36
CA GLY A 60 6.64 12.15 5.47
C GLY A 60 7.12 12.83 4.18
N SER A 61 7.19 12.11 3.07
CA SER A 61 7.80 12.58 1.82
C SER A 61 6.93 13.54 1.01
N SER A 62 5.61 13.55 1.25
CA SER A 62 4.64 14.39 0.51
C SER A 62 4.69 14.21 -1.01
N THR A 63 4.98 13.00 -1.48
CA THR A 63 4.94 12.64 -2.91
C THR A 63 3.51 12.69 -3.45
N PHE A 64 3.36 12.76 -4.78
CA PHE A 64 2.05 12.51 -5.39
C PHE A 64 1.64 11.04 -5.19
N ASN A 65 0.36 10.73 -5.44
CA ASN A 65 -0.17 9.38 -5.21
C ASN A 65 0.34 8.37 -6.27
N ILE A 66 1.62 8.02 -6.17
CA ILE A 66 2.37 7.18 -7.12
C ILE A 66 1.65 5.84 -7.31
N SER A 67 1.38 5.12 -6.22
CA SER A 67 0.75 3.80 -6.28
C SER A 67 -0.65 3.83 -6.90
N THR A 68 -1.41 4.93 -6.74
CA THR A 68 -2.71 5.10 -7.39
C THR A 68 -2.56 5.35 -8.90
N ALA A 69 -1.62 6.20 -9.30
CA ALA A 69 -1.35 6.46 -10.71
C ALA A 69 -0.88 5.18 -11.44
N VAL A 70 0.02 4.43 -10.84
CA VAL A 70 0.52 3.14 -11.33
C VAL A 70 -0.62 2.12 -11.47
N SER A 71 -1.56 2.10 -10.55
CA SER A 71 -2.72 1.20 -10.59
C SER A 71 -3.55 1.36 -11.88
N PHE A 72 -3.74 2.59 -12.36
CA PHE A 72 -4.44 2.83 -13.63
C PHE A 72 -3.65 2.34 -14.85
N ILE A 73 -2.32 2.48 -14.83
CA ILE A 73 -1.46 2.01 -15.92
C ILE A 73 -1.50 0.47 -15.99
N ILE A 74 -1.38 -0.20 -14.86
CA ILE A 74 -1.47 -1.67 -14.78
C ILE A 74 -2.83 -2.17 -15.28
N ALA A 75 -3.92 -1.51 -14.90
CA ALA A 75 -5.26 -1.86 -15.34
C ALA A 75 -5.44 -1.68 -16.86
N ALA A 76 -4.85 -0.63 -17.44
CA ALA A 76 -4.87 -0.39 -18.88
C ALA A 76 -4.12 -1.47 -19.67
N GLU A 77 -3.13 -2.13 -19.07
CA GLU A 77 -2.41 -3.29 -19.64
C GLU A 77 -3.19 -4.62 -19.46
N GLY A 78 -4.43 -4.57 -18.97
CA GLY A 78 -5.31 -5.74 -18.86
C GLY A 78 -5.14 -6.56 -17.59
N VAL A 79 -4.35 -6.10 -16.62
CA VAL A 79 -4.18 -6.78 -15.33
C VAL A 79 -5.23 -6.29 -14.33
N PRO A 80 -6.01 -7.17 -13.69
CA PRO A 80 -6.97 -6.74 -12.68
C PRO A 80 -6.29 -6.09 -11.48
N VAL A 81 -6.71 -4.88 -11.15
CA VAL A 81 -6.18 -4.11 -10.01
C VAL A 81 -7.25 -3.99 -8.92
N PHE A 82 -6.91 -4.46 -7.73
CA PHE A 82 -7.69 -4.31 -6.51
C PHE A 82 -7.07 -3.23 -5.63
N LYS A 83 -7.31 -1.97 -5.99
CA LYS A 83 -6.74 -0.86 -5.23
C LYS A 83 -7.44 -0.70 -3.89
N HIS A 84 -6.76 -1.08 -2.80
CA HIS A 84 -7.24 -0.83 -1.44
C HIS A 84 -6.66 0.49 -0.92
N GLY A 85 -7.51 1.38 -0.43
CA GLY A 85 -7.05 2.69 -0.04
C GLY A 85 -7.96 3.41 0.97
N ASN A 86 -7.45 4.53 1.48
CA ASN A 86 -8.13 5.34 2.47
C ASN A 86 -7.90 6.83 2.21
N ARG A 87 -8.65 7.68 2.93
CA ARG A 87 -8.35 9.11 3.03
C ARG A 87 -7.04 9.30 3.78
N SER A 88 -6.35 10.39 3.48
CA SER A 88 -5.13 10.75 4.20
C SER A 88 -5.39 11.05 5.66
N ILE A 89 -4.44 10.65 6.53
CA ILE A 89 -4.36 11.07 7.92
C ILE A 89 -3.20 12.06 8.10
N THR A 90 -2.13 11.92 7.34
CA THR A 90 -0.88 12.66 7.51
C THR A 90 -0.45 13.45 6.27
N SER A 91 -0.83 13.04 5.07
CA SER A 91 -0.53 13.73 3.82
C SER A 91 -1.65 14.67 3.39
N LYS A 92 -1.38 15.52 2.40
CA LYS A 92 -2.38 16.48 1.87
C LYS A 92 -3.50 15.81 1.08
N CYS A 93 -3.25 14.63 0.50
CA CYS A 93 -4.18 13.92 -0.37
C CYS A 93 -3.94 12.41 -0.28
N GLY A 94 -4.88 11.66 0.25
CA GLY A 94 -4.85 10.20 0.24
C GLY A 94 -5.36 9.62 -1.07
N SER A 95 -5.22 8.31 -1.24
CA SER A 95 -5.69 7.62 -2.45
C SER A 95 -7.20 7.78 -2.67
N ALA A 96 -8.00 7.72 -1.60
CA ALA A 96 -9.45 7.93 -1.68
C ALA A 96 -9.81 9.37 -2.05
N ASP A 97 -9.05 10.35 -1.56
CA ASP A 97 -9.27 11.77 -1.89
C ASP A 97 -9.01 12.02 -3.38
N LEU A 98 -7.96 11.40 -3.94
CA LEU A 98 -7.66 11.48 -5.37
C LEU A 98 -8.76 10.80 -6.21
N ILE A 99 -9.17 9.58 -5.84
CA ILE A 99 -10.21 8.81 -6.54
C ILE A 99 -11.54 9.61 -6.57
N GLU A 100 -11.93 10.18 -5.44
CA GLU A 100 -13.13 11.03 -5.34
C GLU A 100 -12.98 12.32 -6.17
N GLY A 101 -11.79 12.94 -6.15
CA GLY A 101 -11.46 14.11 -6.99
C GLY A 101 -11.52 13.84 -8.50
N LEU A 102 -11.31 12.59 -8.91
CA LEU A 102 -11.52 12.13 -10.29
C LEU A 102 -12.98 11.81 -10.62
N GLY A 103 -13.92 12.02 -9.68
CA GLY A 103 -15.34 11.77 -9.86
C GLY A 103 -15.77 10.32 -9.65
N ILE A 104 -14.89 9.47 -9.12
CA ILE A 104 -15.17 8.05 -8.83
C ILE A 104 -15.80 7.94 -7.43
N ARG A 105 -16.93 7.26 -7.34
CA ARG A 105 -17.67 7.10 -6.08
C ARG A 105 -16.99 6.10 -5.15
N LEU A 106 -16.72 6.51 -3.91
CA LEU A 106 -16.15 5.66 -2.87
C LEU A 106 -17.18 4.69 -2.25
N ASP A 107 -18.46 5.03 -2.35
CA ASP A 107 -19.60 4.27 -1.82
C ASP A 107 -20.37 3.51 -2.90
N ALA A 108 -19.70 3.19 -4.02
CA ALA A 108 -20.30 2.46 -5.13
C ALA A 108 -20.81 1.08 -4.67
N PRO A 109 -22.01 0.64 -5.13
CA PRO A 109 -22.49 -0.71 -4.88
C PRO A 109 -21.50 -1.77 -5.41
N TYR A 110 -21.50 -2.95 -4.79
CA TYR A 110 -20.57 -4.03 -5.17
C TYR A 110 -20.73 -4.49 -6.64
N GLU A 111 -21.95 -4.39 -7.17
CA GLU A 111 -22.23 -4.65 -8.60
C GLU A 111 -21.42 -3.70 -9.49
N VAL A 112 -21.35 -2.42 -9.14
CA VAL A 112 -20.60 -1.41 -9.90
C VAL A 112 -19.09 -1.69 -9.80
N LEU A 113 -18.60 -2.13 -8.64
CA LEU A 113 -17.18 -2.52 -8.48
C LEU A 113 -16.83 -3.71 -9.39
N ARG A 114 -17.70 -4.72 -9.46
CA ARG A 114 -17.52 -5.88 -10.35
C ARG A 114 -17.60 -5.51 -11.83
N GLU A 115 -18.53 -4.63 -12.20
CA GLU A 115 -18.62 -4.14 -13.58
C GLU A 115 -17.38 -3.31 -13.96
N SER A 116 -16.86 -2.48 -13.05
CA SER A 116 -15.59 -1.76 -13.24
C SER A 116 -14.43 -2.71 -13.47
N LEU A 117 -14.33 -3.80 -12.71
CA LEU A 117 -13.31 -4.83 -12.95
C LEU A 117 -13.43 -5.48 -14.30
N LYS A 118 -14.66 -5.80 -14.73
CA LYS A 118 -14.93 -6.45 -16.01
C LYS A 118 -14.57 -5.55 -17.20
N GLU A 119 -14.92 -4.28 -17.13
CA GLU A 119 -14.77 -3.35 -18.27
C GLU A 119 -13.41 -2.62 -18.26
N LEU A 120 -12.84 -2.35 -17.06
CA LEU A 120 -11.67 -1.49 -16.88
C LEU A 120 -10.49 -2.20 -16.19
N ASN A 121 -10.64 -3.43 -15.76
CA ASN A 121 -9.65 -4.14 -14.93
C ASN A 121 -9.28 -3.41 -13.63
N PHE A 122 -10.11 -2.52 -13.13
CA PHE A 122 -9.82 -1.69 -11.96
C PHE A 122 -11.02 -1.63 -11.03
N CYS A 123 -10.76 -1.76 -9.72
CA CYS A 123 -11.71 -1.33 -8.71
C CYS A 123 -10.98 -0.70 -7.51
N PHE A 124 -11.69 0.18 -6.81
CA PHE A 124 -11.21 0.83 -5.61
C PHE A 124 -12.01 0.35 -4.39
N PHE A 125 -11.33 -0.27 -3.43
CA PHE A 125 -11.91 -0.67 -2.15
C PHE A 125 -11.63 0.40 -1.11
N PHE A 126 -12.63 1.18 -0.77
CA PHE A 126 -12.53 2.19 0.28
C PHE A 126 -12.50 1.52 1.66
N ALA A 127 -11.35 1.53 2.33
CA ALA A 127 -11.11 0.77 3.55
C ALA A 127 -12.19 0.90 4.63
N PRO A 128 -12.73 2.11 4.94
CA PRO A 128 -13.81 2.24 5.92
C PRO A 128 -15.10 1.52 5.56
N ALA A 129 -15.40 1.34 4.26
CA ALA A 129 -16.59 0.64 3.80
C ALA A 129 -16.49 -0.88 3.98
N PHE A 130 -15.27 -1.44 3.90
CA PHE A 130 -15.05 -2.89 3.96
C PHE A 130 -14.59 -3.41 5.32
N HIS A 131 -14.16 -2.55 6.23
CA HIS A 131 -13.58 -2.95 7.51
C HIS A 131 -14.33 -2.37 8.73
N PRO A 132 -15.56 -2.82 9.01
CA PRO A 132 -16.35 -2.31 10.15
C PRO A 132 -15.65 -2.52 11.49
N ALA A 133 -14.81 -3.57 11.63
CA ALA A 133 -14.05 -3.85 12.84
C ALA A 133 -13.04 -2.74 13.23
N PHE A 134 -12.64 -1.91 12.28
CA PHE A 134 -11.76 -0.76 12.59
C PHE A 134 -12.44 0.31 13.44
N LYS A 135 -13.77 0.42 13.42
CA LYS A 135 -14.50 1.39 14.25
C LYS A 135 -14.17 1.21 15.73
N GLU A 136 -14.00 -0.04 16.18
CA GLU A 136 -13.72 -0.38 17.57
C GLU A 136 -12.28 -0.04 18.01
N ILE A 137 -11.37 0.18 17.09
CA ILE A 137 -9.98 0.49 17.41
C ILE A 137 -9.58 1.94 17.07
N MET A 138 -10.43 2.66 16.33
CA MET A 138 -10.16 4.05 15.92
C MET A 138 -9.87 4.99 17.09
N PRO A 139 -10.57 4.95 18.24
CA PRO A 139 -10.25 5.81 19.37
C PRO A 139 -8.84 5.57 19.91
N VAL A 140 -8.40 4.31 19.98
CA VAL A 140 -7.06 3.94 20.43
C VAL A 140 -6.00 4.40 19.43
N ARG A 141 -6.25 4.21 18.12
CA ARG A 141 -5.33 4.68 17.07
C ARG A 141 -5.14 6.19 17.12
N LYS A 142 -6.22 6.94 17.36
CA LYS A 142 -6.16 8.40 17.50
C LYS A 142 -5.31 8.80 18.71
N ALA A 143 -5.55 8.19 19.86
CA ALA A 143 -4.79 8.46 21.08
C ALA A 143 -3.28 8.15 20.93
N LEU A 144 -2.93 7.06 20.22
CA LEU A 144 -1.53 6.73 19.91
C LEU A 144 -0.90 7.73 18.93
N ALA A 145 -1.65 8.17 17.92
CA ALA A 145 -1.17 9.16 16.95
C ALA A 145 -0.90 10.53 17.62
N GLU A 146 -1.74 10.96 18.56
CA GLU A 146 -1.52 12.17 19.37
C GLU A 146 -0.23 12.08 20.20
N GLN A 147 0.15 10.87 20.63
CA GLN A 147 1.40 10.57 21.33
C GLN A 147 2.57 10.35 20.35
N LYS A 148 2.37 10.53 19.03
CA LYS A 148 3.35 10.23 17.97
C LYS A 148 3.87 8.78 18.02
N ARG A 149 3.06 7.85 18.51
CA ARG A 149 3.38 6.41 18.58
C ARG A 149 2.77 5.66 17.40
N ARG A 150 3.60 4.88 16.74
CA ARG A 150 3.15 3.90 15.74
C ARG A 150 2.72 2.61 16.43
N SER A 151 1.92 1.82 15.76
CA SER A 151 1.48 0.49 16.18
C SER A 151 1.32 -0.40 14.96
N ILE A 152 1.08 -1.68 15.17
CA ILE A 152 0.82 -2.64 14.08
C ILE A 152 -0.23 -2.14 13.07
N PHE A 153 -1.16 -1.28 13.48
CA PHE A 153 -2.17 -0.70 12.59
C PHE A 153 -1.61 0.25 11.52
N ASN A 154 -0.36 0.69 11.65
CA ASN A 154 0.33 1.43 10.60
C ASN A 154 0.82 0.51 9.46
N LEU A 155 0.92 -0.79 9.72
CA LEU A 155 1.36 -1.81 8.77
C LEU A 155 0.19 -2.59 8.15
N LEU A 156 -0.94 -2.72 8.90
CA LEU A 156 -2.03 -3.61 8.51
C LEU A 156 -2.84 -3.17 7.29
N GLY A 157 -2.94 -1.87 7.02
CA GLY A 157 -3.77 -1.36 5.93
C GLY A 157 -3.56 -2.09 4.61
N PRO A 158 -2.32 -2.16 4.10
CA PRO A 158 -1.99 -2.88 2.88
C PRO A 158 -2.23 -4.39 2.92
N LEU A 159 -2.18 -5.00 4.10
CA LEU A 159 -2.25 -6.45 4.27
C LEU A 159 -3.68 -7.02 4.33
N ILE A 160 -4.68 -6.15 4.40
CA ILE A 160 -6.07 -6.55 4.66
C ILE A 160 -7.02 -6.25 3.51
N ASN A 161 -6.51 -6.13 2.28
CA ASN A 161 -7.34 -5.92 1.10
C ASN A 161 -8.50 -6.94 1.06
N PRO A 162 -9.77 -6.48 1.02
CA PRO A 162 -10.94 -7.35 1.10
C PRO A 162 -11.10 -8.25 -0.14
N GLY A 163 -10.57 -7.80 -1.30
CA GLY A 163 -10.58 -8.56 -2.55
C GLY A 163 -9.56 -9.70 -2.59
N ARG A 164 -8.61 -9.74 -1.64
CA ARG A 164 -7.58 -10.79 -1.52
C ARG A 164 -6.81 -11.04 -2.82
N PRO A 165 -6.18 -10.02 -3.40
CA PRO A 165 -5.40 -10.18 -4.63
C PRO A 165 -4.27 -11.17 -4.42
N ALA A 166 -3.94 -11.93 -5.47
CA ALA A 166 -2.87 -12.91 -5.44
C ALA A 166 -1.48 -12.27 -5.50
N TYR A 167 -1.38 -11.05 -6.00
CA TYR A 167 -0.13 -10.32 -6.17
C TYR A 167 -0.16 -8.99 -5.43
N GLN A 168 1.00 -8.56 -4.96
CA GLN A 168 1.09 -7.26 -4.29
C GLN A 168 2.48 -6.63 -4.47
N LEU A 169 2.49 -5.33 -4.75
CA LEU A 169 3.64 -4.49 -4.55
C LEU A 169 3.35 -3.56 -3.38
N MET A 170 4.18 -3.63 -2.36
CA MET A 170 3.94 -2.90 -1.12
C MET A 170 5.15 -2.05 -0.73
N GLY A 171 4.95 -0.75 -0.59
CA GLY A 171 5.91 0.14 0.03
C GLY A 171 5.79 0.17 1.55
N VAL A 172 6.91 0.33 2.24
CA VAL A 172 6.96 0.47 3.70
C VAL A 172 7.73 1.70 4.13
N PHE A 173 7.25 2.39 5.17
CA PHE A 173 7.80 3.67 5.65
C PHE A 173 9.22 3.57 6.25
N ALA A 174 9.75 2.38 6.48
CA ALA A 174 11.10 2.18 7.00
C ALA A 174 11.68 0.87 6.50
N GLN A 175 12.98 0.86 6.17
CA GLN A 175 13.70 -0.29 5.64
C GLN A 175 13.59 -1.54 6.55
N ALA A 176 13.59 -1.34 7.87
CA ALA A 176 13.47 -2.43 8.83
C ALA A 176 12.19 -3.29 8.67
N TRP A 177 11.17 -2.78 7.97
CA TRP A 177 9.92 -3.49 7.71
C TRP A 177 9.91 -4.25 6.39
N VAL A 178 10.91 -4.11 5.54
CA VAL A 178 10.93 -4.76 4.22
C VAL A 178 10.86 -6.28 4.37
N GLU A 179 11.79 -6.89 5.10
CA GLU A 179 11.80 -8.34 5.28
C GLU A 179 10.66 -8.87 6.17
N PRO A 180 10.33 -8.26 7.34
CA PRO A 180 9.22 -8.75 8.15
C PRO A 180 7.87 -8.73 7.42
N ILE A 181 7.61 -7.71 6.61
CA ILE A 181 6.36 -7.62 5.85
C ILE A 181 6.34 -8.61 4.67
N ALA A 182 7.46 -8.82 3.97
CA ALA A 182 7.56 -9.86 2.96
C ALA A 182 7.29 -11.25 3.56
N GLY A 183 7.85 -11.54 4.74
CA GLY A 183 7.55 -12.77 5.49
C GLY A 183 6.08 -12.89 5.87
N ALA A 184 5.44 -11.80 6.31
CA ALA A 184 4.02 -11.81 6.65
C ALA A 184 3.13 -12.06 5.42
N LEU A 185 3.43 -11.46 4.28
CA LEU A 185 2.70 -11.67 3.02
C LEU A 185 2.85 -13.11 2.50
N ASP A 186 4.03 -13.69 2.70
CA ASP A 186 4.32 -15.07 2.40
C ASP A 186 3.51 -16.04 3.30
N GLU A 187 3.44 -15.80 4.60
CA GLU A 187 2.60 -16.56 5.54
C GLU A 187 1.10 -16.42 5.25
N ILE A 188 0.66 -15.26 4.78
CA ILE A 188 -0.72 -15.02 4.33
C ILE A 188 -1.05 -15.82 3.06
N GLY A 189 -0.03 -16.21 2.27
CA GLY A 189 -0.16 -17.08 1.13
C GLY A 189 -0.40 -16.35 -0.20
N LEU A 190 0.11 -15.13 -0.39
CA LEU A 190 0.10 -14.47 -1.69
C LEU A 190 1.03 -15.20 -2.67
N LYS A 191 0.67 -15.18 -3.96
CA LYS A 191 1.43 -15.91 -4.99
C LYS A 191 2.80 -15.31 -5.25
N ALA A 192 2.89 -14.01 -5.34
CA ALA A 192 4.15 -13.29 -5.58
C ALA A 192 4.02 -11.78 -5.34
N GLY A 193 5.14 -11.17 -5.09
CA GLY A 193 5.29 -9.72 -5.05
C GLY A 193 6.55 -9.27 -4.33
N LEU A 194 6.63 -7.96 -4.17
CA LEU A 194 7.76 -7.31 -3.53
C LEU A 194 7.28 -6.38 -2.43
N VAL A 195 8.06 -6.32 -1.36
CA VAL A 195 8.03 -5.24 -0.38
C VAL A 195 9.22 -4.35 -0.64
N ALA A 196 9.03 -3.04 -0.65
CA ALA A 196 10.05 -2.08 -1.01
C ALA A 196 10.12 -0.91 -0.03
N HIS A 197 11.30 -0.35 0.09
CA HIS A 197 11.57 0.92 0.75
C HIS A 197 12.65 1.64 -0.02
N CYS A 198 12.44 2.91 -0.37
CA CYS A 198 13.47 3.70 -1.04
C CYS A 198 14.09 4.71 -0.08
N THR A 199 15.41 4.77 -0.09
CA THR A 199 16.19 5.78 0.64
C THR A 199 16.89 6.67 -0.38
N PRO A 200 16.38 7.88 -0.64
CA PRO A 200 17.09 8.89 -1.43
C PRO A 200 18.36 9.37 -0.72
N GLU A 201 19.33 9.87 -1.48
CA GLU A 201 20.61 10.37 -0.93
C GLU A 201 20.44 11.55 0.06
N GLU A 202 19.31 12.27 -0.02
CA GLU A 202 19.01 13.44 0.80
C GLU A 202 18.32 13.13 2.15
N GLY A 203 18.30 11.86 2.57
CA GLY A 203 17.77 11.46 3.90
C GLY A 203 16.25 11.39 4.00
N LEU A 204 15.53 11.52 2.91
CA LEU A 204 14.11 11.21 2.82
C LEU A 204 13.90 9.69 2.83
N ASN A 205 12.77 9.25 3.33
CA ASN A 205 12.33 7.85 3.24
C ASN A 205 11.08 7.80 2.40
N LEU A 206 11.00 6.84 1.45
CA LEU A 206 9.83 6.66 0.60
C LEU A 206 9.28 5.26 0.80
N ASP A 207 7.97 5.17 1.02
CA ASP A 207 7.23 3.91 1.03
C ASP A 207 6.78 3.50 -0.37
N GLU A 208 7.71 3.64 -1.34
CA GLU A 208 7.50 3.33 -2.76
C GLU A 208 8.78 2.77 -3.38
N LEU A 209 8.65 2.00 -4.46
CA LEU A 209 9.76 1.85 -5.41
C LEU A 209 9.95 3.16 -6.16
N SER A 210 11.17 3.64 -6.23
CA SER A 210 11.42 4.97 -6.77
C SER A 210 12.71 5.05 -7.56
N CYS A 211 12.74 5.99 -8.51
CA CYS A 211 13.93 6.34 -9.29
C CYS A 211 14.72 7.51 -8.69
N VAL A 212 14.51 7.85 -7.41
CA VAL A 212 15.24 8.93 -6.73
C VAL A 212 16.26 8.45 -5.72
N GLY A 213 16.50 7.15 -5.62
CA GLY A 213 17.45 6.61 -4.65
C GLY A 213 17.55 5.09 -4.68
N ARG A 214 18.18 4.56 -3.65
CA ARG A 214 18.37 3.12 -3.48
C ARG A 214 17.08 2.47 -2.98
N ASN A 215 16.61 1.46 -3.68
CA ASN A 215 15.46 0.68 -3.29
C ASN A 215 15.91 -0.60 -2.57
N HIS A 216 15.49 -0.77 -1.31
CA HIS A 216 15.64 -2.02 -0.58
C HIS A 216 14.40 -2.86 -0.81
N VAL A 217 14.56 -4.10 -1.25
CA VAL A 217 13.44 -4.97 -1.61
C VAL A 217 13.55 -6.35 -0.97
N ALA A 218 12.40 -6.93 -0.65
CA ALA A 218 12.27 -8.34 -0.31
C ALA A 218 11.09 -8.97 -1.05
N GLY A 219 11.34 -10.10 -1.69
CA GLY A 219 10.33 -10.86 -2.42
C GLY A 219 9.62 -11.89 -1.55
N PHE A 220 8.37 -12.19 -1.91
CA PHE A 220 7.57 -13.25 -1.30
C PHE A 220 6.87 -14.10 -2.36
N GLY A 221 6.35 -15.27 -1.95
CA GLY A 221 5.76 -16.24 -2.88
C GLY A 221 6.79 -16.74 -3.88
N SER A 222 6.50 -16.69 -5.19
CA SER A 222 7.46 -17.11 -6.23
C SER A 222 8.70 -16.21 -6.32
N PHE A 223 8.68 -15.03 -5.72
CA PHE A 223 9.83 -14.12 -5.63
C PHE A 223 10.60 -14.28 -4.32
N ARG A 224 10.27 -15.27 -3.50
CA ARG A 224 11.01 -15.58 -2.27
C ARG A 224 12.48 -15.79 -2.59
N GLY A 225 13.35 -15.21 -1.77
CA GLY A 225 14.80 -15.23 -1.98
C GLY A 225 15.34 -14.02 -2.74
N ARG A 226 14.51 -13.20 -3.35
CA ARG A 226 14.92 -11.89 -3.86
C ARG A 226 15.00 -10.93 -2.67
N LEU A 227 16.19 -10.68 -2.22
CA LEU A 227 16.50 -9.77 -1.11
C LEU A 227 17.70 -8.92 -1.49
N GLY A 228 17.64 -7.64 -1.24
CA GLY A 228 18.74 -6.70 -1.43
C GLY A 228 18.32 -5.39 -2.04
N ASP A 229 19.28 -4.71 -2.61
CA ASP A 229 19.06 -3.45 -3.27
C ASP A 229 18.66 -3.66 -4.74
N LEU A 230 17.72 -2.85 -5.20
CA LEU A 230 17.37 -2.72 -6.61
C LEU A 230 17.71 -1.31 -7.04
N THR A 231 18.64 -1.18 -7.99
CA THR A 231 19.00 0.12 -8.53
C THR A 231 18.14 0.50 -9.73
N VAL A 232 18.10 1.78 -10.00
CA VAL A 232 17.34 2.33 -11.14
C VAL A 232 17.97 1.87 -12.47
N GLU A 233 19.29 1.76 -12.49
CA GLU A 233 20.07 1.31 -13.64
C GLU A 233 19.80 -0.16 -13.98
N GLU A 234 19.64 -1.03 -12.99
CA GLU A 234 19.25 -2.44 -13.18
C GLU A 234 17.88 -2.56 -13.84
N ALA A 235 17.00 -1.58 -13.64
CA ALA A 235 15.71 -1.47 -14.32
C ALA A 235 15.81 -0.77 -15.70
N GLY A 236 17.00 -0.43 -16.17
CA GLY A 236 17.21 0.29 -17.44
C GLY A 236 16.75 1.74 -17.41
N LEU A 237 16.62 2.33 -16.23
CA LEU A 237 16.15 3.69 -16.00
C LEU A 237 17.29 4.59 -15.52
N THR A 238 17.05 5.90 -15.44
CA THR A 238 17.98 6.89 -14.90
C THR A 238 17.45 7.48 -13.61
N ASN A 239 18.34 7.78 -12.68
CA ASN A 239 18.00 8.48 -11.44
C ASN A 239 17.32 9.83 -11.73
N CYS A 240 16.36 10.18 -10.89
CA CYS A 240 15.64 11.44 -10.93
C CYS A 240 15.92 12.26 -9.65
N SER A 241 15.71 13.56 -9.71
CA SER A 241 15.70 14.39 -8.49
C SER A 241 14.47 14.08 -7.64
N PRO A 242 14.58 14.07 -6.29
CA PRO A 242 13.44 13.96 -5.38
C PRO A 242 12.34 14.99 -5.65
N ASP A 243 12.67 16.19 -6.08
CA ASP A 243 11.71 17.24 -6.44
C ASP A 243 10.73 16.82 -7.53
N SER A 244 11.15 15.90 -8.44
CA SER A 244 10.27 15.38 -9.49
C SER A 244 9.13 14.50 -8.97
N LEU A 245 9.21 14.04 -7.72
CA LEU A 245 8.16 13.26 -7.05
C LEU A 245 7.29 14.12 -6.13
N SER A 246 7.62 15.38 -5.94
CA SER A 246 6.86 16.28 -5.07
C SER A 246 5.40 16.35 -5.51
N GLY A 247 4.51 16.10 -4.56
CA GLY A 247 3.07 16.26 -4.74
C GLY A 247 2.59 17.71 -4.85
N GLY A 248 3.52 18.71 -4.95
CA GLY A 248 3.38 20.15 -5.08
C GLY A 248 1.98 20.76 -5.14
N ASN A 249 1.85 22.04 -5.03
CA ASN A 249 0.58 22.70 -5.35
C ASN A 249 0.22 22.40 -6.81
N VAL A 250 -1.08 22.22 -7.09
CA VAL A 250 -1.62 21.88 -8.41
C VAL A 250 -1.14 22.87 -9.49
N ASP A 251 -0.72 24.07 -9.06
CA ASP A 251 -0.31 25.18 -9.92
C ASP A 251 1.19 25.19 -10.29
N ASP A 252 2.06 24.42 -9.59
CA ASP A 252 3.52 24.58 -9.70
C ASP A 252 4.26 23.54 -10.53
N ILE A 253 3.65 22.41 -10.85
CA ILE A 253 4.30 21.37 -11.65
C ILE A 253 3.53 21.15 -12.93
N SER A 254 4.21 21.26 -14.08
CA SER A 254 3.58 20.95 -15.35
C SER A 254 3.04 19.52 -15.32
N ALA A 255 1.82 19.33 -15.84
CA ALA A 255 1.20 18.01 -15.95
C ALA A 255 2.13 16.99 -16.64
N THR A 256 2.98 17.46 -17.55
CA THR A 256 3.98 16.68 -18.28
C THR A 256 5.03 16.07 -17.35
N GLU A 257 5.54 16.80 -16.37
CA GLU A 257 6.56 16.24 -15.45
C GLU A 257 5.97 15.21 -14.50
N ARG A 258 4.73 15.40 -14.05
CA ARG A 258 4.01 14.38 -13.26
C ARG A 258 3.77 13.11 -14.05
N ILE A 259 3.35 13.24 -15.31
CA ILE A 259 3.16 12.09 -16.22
C ILE A 259 4.48 11.36 -16.43
N LYS A 260 5.58 12.08 -16.68
CA LYS A 260 6.92 11.48 -16.83
C LYS A 260 7.37 10.73 -15.57
N ALA A 261 7.21 11.33 -14.39
CA ALA A 261 7.53 10.68 -13.12
C ALA A 261 6.69 9.43 -12.91
N THR A 262 5.38 9.50 -13.18
CA THR A 262 4.46 8.37 -13.09
C THR A 262 4.82 7.25 -14.06
N ILE A 263 5.15 7.58 -15.32
CA ILE A 263 5.57 6.58 -16.33
C ILE A 263 6.88 5.91 -15.89
N ARG A 264 7.88 6.67 -15.41
CA ARG A 264 9.14 6.11 -14.92
C ARG A 264 8.91 5.16 -13.75
N GLN A 265 8.07 5.55 -12.80
CA GLN A 265 7.71 4.70 -11.67
C GLN A 265 6.97 3.43 -12.12
N ALA A 266 6.04 3.55 -13.07
CA ALA A 266 5.35 2.41 -13.66
C ALA A 266 6.31 1.46 -14.38
N CYS A 267 7.28 1.99 -15.14
CA CYS A 267 8.30 1.17 -15.80
C CYS A 267 9.16 0.41 -14.78
N LEU A 268 9.55 1.03 -13.66
CA LEU A 268 10.27 0.36 -12.60
C LEU A 268 9.46 -0.82 -12.04
N LEU A 269 8.18 -0.61 -11.77
CA LEU A 269 7.25 -1.64 -11.31
C LEU A 269 7.05 -2.75 -12.32
N TYR A 270 6.86 -2.38 -13.59
CA TYR A 270 6.66 -3.31 -14.70
C TYR A 270 7.89 -4.19 -14.91
N CYS A 271 9.09 -3.61 -14.92
CA CYS A 271 10.34 -4.37 -15.02
C CYS A 271 10.51 -5.32 -13.83
N CYS A 272 10.21 -4.90 -12.61
CA CYS A 272 10.29 -5.77 -11.43
C CYS A 272 9.32 -6.96 -11.46
N LEU A 273 8.16 -6.82 -12.12
CA LEU A 273 7.12 -7.85 -12.17
C LEU A 273 7.24 -8.78 -13.40
N LEU A 274 7.82 -8.32 -14.51
CA LEU A 274 7.89 -9.08 -15.77
C LEU A 274 9.24 -9.70 -16.07
N TYR A 275 10.36 -9.17 -15.56
CA TYR A 275 11.71 -9.66 -15.86
C TYR A 275 12.28 -10.57 -14.76
N THR A 276 11.42 -11.09 -13.91
CA THR A 276 11.73 -12.12 -12.92
C THR A 276 10.93 -13.37 -13.17
#